data_4585a5c8bfda95890cf9045b20755d47
#
_entry.id   4585a5c8bfda95890cf9045b20755d47
#
_cell.length_a   1.000
_cell.length_b   1.000
_cell.length_c   1.000
_cell.angle_alpha   90.00
_cell.angle_beta   90.00
_cell.angle_gamma   90.00
#
_symmetry.space_group_name_H-M   'P 1'
#
loop_
_entity.id
_entity.type
_entity.pdbx_description
1 polymer ?
#
loop_
_entity_poly.entity_id
_entity_poly.type
_entity_poly.pdbx_seq_one_letter_code
_entity_poly.pdbx_strand_id
1 'polypeptide(L)'
;TFSFTDKKRIRKDFGKRPSILGVPPLLSIQLDSYKKFLQEDTALESRKDERREDVGLHAAFKSVFPIISYSGNAALEFISYRLGEPVFDVKECQLRELTYAAPLRVQVRLVIYDKEGSTATKKIVKEVREQEVYLGEMPLMTDYGTFVVNGTERVIVSQLHRSPGVFFDHDKGKTHSSGKLLFSARI
;
A
#
# COMPACT_ATOMS: atom_id res chain seq x y z
N THR A 1 35.93 -16.74 35.25
CA THR A 1 34.90 -17.23 36.18
C THR A 1 34.36 -16.10 36.99
N PHE A 2 33.09 -15.84 36.83
CA PHE A 2 32.42 -14.75 37.54
C PHE A 2 31.81 -15.33 38.82
N SER A 3 32.19 -14.77 39.93
CA SER A 3 31.62 -15.10 41.23
C SER A 3 31.08 -13.83 41.89
N PHE A 4 30.08 -13.98 42.72
CA PHE A 4 29.65 -12.93 43.64
C PHE A 4 30.40 -13.11 44.95
N THR A 5 31.10 -12.06 45.33
CA THR A 5 31.57 -11.90 46.72
C THR A 5 30.56 -10.96 47.41
N ASP A 6 30.46 -11.08 48.73
CA ASP A 6 29.45 -10.41 49.56
C ASP A 6 29.28 -8.88 49.32
N LYS A 7 30.24 -8.27 48.69
CA LYS A 7 30.25 -6.82 48.44
C LYS A 7 30.58 -6.37 47.03
N LYS A 8 30.86 -7.29 46.11
CA LYS A 8 31.20 -6.94 44.73
C LYS A 8 30.37 -7.72 43.74
N ARG A 9 29.59 -6.99 42.94
CA ARG A 9 28.90 -7.55 41.78
C ARG A 9 29.88 -7.64 40.61
N ILE A 10 30.26 -8.88 40.22
CA ILE A 10 31.05 -9.12 39.03
C ILE A 10 30.11 -9.29 37.87
N ARG A 11 30.23 -8.41 36.88
CA ARG A 11 29.42 -8.47 35.64
C ARG A 11 30.03 -9.47 34.68
N LYS A 12 29.23 -10.36 34.14
CA LYS A 12 29.63 -11.26 33.07
C LYS A 12 29.57 -10.53 31.74
N ASP A 13 30.68 -10.53 31.01
CA ASP A 13 30.73 -9.98 29.65
C ASP A 13 30.29 -11.05 28.65
N PHE A 14 29.23 -10.78 27.91
CA PHE A 14 28.70 -11.62 26.85
C PHE A 14 29.12 -11.17 25.45
N GLY A 15 29.90 -10.09 25.32
CA GLY A 15 30.28 -9.48 24.05
C GLY A 15 31.07 -10.42 23.11
N LYS A 16 31.72 -11.46 23.66
CA LYS A 16 32.48 -12.43 22.87
C LYS A 16 31.69 -13.68 22.48
N ARG A 17 30.40 -13.73 22.78
CA ARG A 17 29.57 -14.87 22.39
C ARG A 17 29.17 -14.74 20.93
N PRO A 18 29.25 -15.85 20.15
CA PRO A 18 28.79 -15.81 18.77
C PRO A 18 27.28 -15.46 18.74
N SER A 19 26.92 -14.62 17.80
CA SER A 19 25.52 -14.31 17.54
C SER A 19 24.83 -15.56 17.00
N ILE A 20 23.76 -16.00 17.65
CA ILE A 20 22.98 -17.17 17.24
C ILE A 20 21.91 -16.75 16.24
N LEU A 21 21.37 -15.55 16.43
CA LEU A 21 20.34 -14.97 15.57
C LEU A 21 20.76 -13.55 15.17
N GLY A 22 20.62 -13.23 13.89
CA GLY A 22 20.74 -11.85 13.42
C GLY A 22 19.62 -10.97 13.98
N VAL A 23 19.89 -9.70 14.14
CA VAL A 23 18.85 -8.72 14.52
C VAL A 23 17.84 -8.66 13.37
N PRO A 24 16.54 -8.90 13.60
CA PRO A 24 15.54 -8.77 12.57
C PRO A 24 15.44 -7.30 12.09
N PRO A 25 15.07 -7.04 10.84
CA PRO A 25 14.89 -5.69 10.34
C PRO A 25 13.74 -4.99 11.07
N LEU A 26 14.07 -4.04 11.94
CA LEU A 26 13.10 -3.37 12.81
C LEU A 26 12.16 -2.41 12.07
N LEU A 27 12.55 -1.98 10.87
CA LEU A 27 11.77 -1.06 10.02
C LEU A 27 11.01 -1.77 8.90
N SER A 28 11.01 -3.11 8.87
CA SER A 28 10.39 -3.88 7.79
C SER A 28 8.90 -3.58 7.63
N ILE A 29 8.17 -3.37 8.72
CA ILE A 29 6.74 -3.03 8.67
C ILE A 29 6.51 -1.76 7.83
N GLN A 30 7.36 -0.75 7.99
CA GLN A 30 7.25 0.51 7.25
C GLN A 30 7.72 0.33 5.80
N LEU A 31 8.93 -0.16 5.61
CA LEU A 31 9.57 -0.24 4.30
C LEU A 31 8.87 -1.24 3.38
N ASP A 32 8.60 -2.45 3.86
CA ASP A 32 8.00 -3.51 3.03
C ASP A 32 6.54 -3.18 2.66
N SER A 33 5.78 -2.58 3.58
CA SER A 33 4.41 -2.18 3.30
C SER A 33 4.36 -1.11 2.20
N TYR A 34 5.28 -0.14 2.22
CA TYR A 34 5.31 0.92 1.22
C TYR A 34 5.82 0.43 -0.13
N LYS A 35 6.85 -0.44 -0.15
CA LYS A 35 7.31 -1.11 -1.38
C LYS A 35 6.20 -1.94 -2.01
N LYS A 36 5.46 -2.69 -1.18
CA LYS A 36 4.31 -3.45 -1.65
C LYS A 36 3.19 -2.54 -2.17
N PHE A 37 2.97 -1.39 -1.54
CA PHE A 37 1.99 -0.40 -2.02
C PHE A 37 2.37 0.16 -3.39
N LEU A 38 3.63 0.54 -3.59
CA LEU A 38 4.13 1.03 -4.87
C LEU A 38 4.37 -0.07 -5.91
N GLN A 39 4.38 -1.33 -5.49
CA GLN A 39 4.75 -2.49 -6.34
C GLN A 39 6.12 -2.32 -7.01
N GLU A 40 7.09 -1.81 -6.27
CA GLU A 40 8.41 -1.43 -6.76
C GLU A 40 9.16 -2.62 -7.37
N ASP A 41 9.11 -3.79 -6.72
CA ASP A 41 9.76 -5.03 -7.16
C ASP A 41 9.06 -5.71 -8.35
N THR A 42 7.96 -5.13 -8.83
CA THR A 42 7.18 -5.72 -9.90
C THR A 42 7.56 -5.10 -11.24
N ALA A 43 8.04 -5.90 -12.17
CA ALA A 43 8.31 -5.44 -13.53
C ALA A 43 7.05 -4.84 -14.17
N LEU A 44 7.20 -3.74 -14.91
CA LEU A 44 6.08 -3.03 -15.55
C LEU A 44 5.21 -3.95 -16.43
N GLU A 45 5.83 -4.96 -17.05
CA GLU A 45 5.12 -5.95 -17.87
C GLU A 45 4.24 -6.88 -17.05
N SER A 46 4.71 -7.30 -15.87
CA SER A 46 3.93 -8.19 -15.00
C SER A 46 2.85 -7.45 -14.19
N ARG A 47 2.86 -6.11 -14.17
CA ARG A 47 1.76 -5.32 -13.62
C ARG A 47 0.49 -5.37 -14.48
N LYS A 48 0.62 -5.84 -15.72
CA LYS A 48 -0.50 -6.04 -16.66
C LYS A 48 -1.16 -7.42 -16.53
N ASP A 49 -0.60 -8.33 -15.74
CA ASP A 49 -1.12 -9.70 -15.62
C ASP A 49 -2.40 -9.71 -14.77
N GLU A 50 -3.51 -10.04 -15.42
CA GLU A 50 -4.85 -10.15 -14.81
C GLU A 50 -4.94 -11.23 -13.72
N ARG A 51 -4.00 -12.18 -13.70
CA ARG A 51 -3.96 -13.29 -12.75
C ARG A 51 -3.33 -12.93 -11.41
N ARG A 52 -2.72 -11.75 -11.31
CA ARG A 52 -2.04 -11.30 -10.10
C ARG A 52 -3.03 -10.60 -9.17
N GLU A 53 -2.89 -10.84 -7.88
CA GLU A 53 -3.62 -10.07 -6.87
C GLU A 53 -3.35 -8.58 -7.06
N ASP A 54 -4.39 -7.83 -7.33
CA ASP A 54 -4.31 -6.39 -7.40
C ASP A 54 -4.05 -5.86 -5.99
N VAL A 55 -2.91 -5.26 -5.79
CA VAL A 55 -2.48 -4.72 -4.49
C VAL A 55 -2.04 -3.27 -4.64
N GLY A 56 -2.20 -2.52 -3.56
CA GLY A 56 -1.66 -1.18 -3.44
C GLY A 56 -2.20 -0.19 -4.48
N LEU A 57 -1.30 0.57 -5.08
CA LEU A 57 -1.65 1.65 -6.00
C LEU A 57 -2.31 1.14 -7.29
N HIS A 58 -1.88 -0.02 -7.79
CA HIS A 58 -2.48 -0.64 -8.97
C HIS A 58 -3.95 -1.03 -8.71
N ALA A 59 -4.24 -1.63 -7.55
CA ALA A 59 -5.61 -1.95 -7.16
C ALA A 59 -6.48 -0.70 -7.04
N ALA A 60 -5.93 0.40 -6.53
CA ALA A 60 -6.63 1.66 -6.43
C ALA A 60 -7.02 2.20 -7.82
N PHE A 61 -6.11 2.15 -8.79
CA PHE A 61 -6.44 2.53 -10.16
C PHE A 61 -7.48 1.62 -10.78
N LYS A 62 -7.33 0.30 -10.65
CA LYS A 62 -8.31 -0.65 -11.19
C LYS A 62 -9.71 -0.52 -10.58
N SER A 63 -9.82 -0.05 -9.36
CA SER A 63 -11.13 0.18 -8.72
C SER A 63 -11.90 1.34 -9.33
N VAL A 64 -11.21 2.31 -9.92
CA VAL A 64 -11.81 3.50 -10.53
C VAL A 64 -11.99 3.32 -12.03
N PHE A 65 -11.03 2.70 -12.70
CA PHE A 65 -11.07 2.44 -14.13
C PHE A 65 -11.67 1.06 -14.45
N PRO A 66 -12.36 0.90 -15.58
CA PRO A 66 -12.57 1.88 -16.65
C PRO A 66 -13.66 2.91 -16.31
N ILE A 67 -13.44 4.16 -16.73
CA ILE A 67 -14.43 5.22 -16.64
C ILE A 67 -15.20 5.27 -17.94
N ILE A 68 -16.49 4.97 -17.89
CA ILE A 68 -17.37 4.93 -19.06
C ILE A 68 -18.13 6.25 -19.15
N SER A 69 -18.20 6.82 -20.35
CA SER A 69 -18.99 8.02 -20.60
C SER A 69 -20.49 7.75 -20.38
N TYR A 70 -21.25 8.77 -20.00
CA TYR A 70 -22.70 8.68 -19.80
C TYR A 70 -23.43 8.11 -21.03
N SER A 71 -22.99 8.46 -22.24
CA SER A 71 -23.54 7.94 -23.49
C SER A 71 -23.09 6.53 -23.86
N GLY A 72 -22.16 5.93 -23.11
CA GLY A 72 -21.59 4.62 -23.35
C GLY A 72 -20.68 4.52 -24.60
N ASN A 73 -20.42 5.65 -25.27
CA ASN A 73 -19.67 5.65 -26.53
C ASN A 73 -18.16 5.82 -26.37
N ALA A 74 -17.70 6.10 -25.18
CA ALA A 74 -16.27 6.22 -24.87
C ALA A 74 -15.97 5.54 -23.54
N ALA A 75 -14.82 4.95 -23.44
CA ALA A 75 -14.28 4.39 -22.21
C ALA A 75 -12.85 4.86 -22.03
N LEU A 76 -12.50 5.28 -20.82
CA LEU A 76 -11.14 5.60 -20.43
C LEU A 76 -10.61 4.43 -19.62
N GLU A 77 -9.59 3.77 -20.13
CA GLU A 77 -8.98 2.58 -19.55
C GLU A 77 -7.63 2.94 -18.93
N PHE A 78 -7.30 2.29 -17.83
CA PHE A 78 -5.99 2.34 -17.20
C PHE A 78 -5.08 1.30 -17.82
N ILE A 79 -3.86 1.68 -18.18
CA ILE A 79 -2.85 0.76 -18.72
C ILE A 79 -1.76 0.49 -17.69
N SER A 80 -1.07 1.54 -17.25
CA SER A 80 0.04 1.44 -16.32
C SER A 80 0.31 2.77 -15.63
N TYR A 81 1.09 2.74 -14.56
CA TYR A 81 1.61 3.94 -13.92
C TYR A 81 3.12 3.85 -13.76
N ARG A 82 3.75 4.99 -13.66
CA ARG A 82 5.16 5.12 -13.30
C ARG A 82 5.38 6.31 -12.37
N LEU A 83 6.37 6.15 -11.52
CA LEU A 83 6.93 7.25 -10.74
C LEU A 83 8.16 7.79 -11.48
N GLY A 84 8.25 9.10 -11.56
CA GLY A 84 9.45 9.76 -12.07
C GLY A 84 10.50 9.90 -10.98
N GLU A 85 11.62 10.50 -11.33
CA GLU A 85 12.67 10.84 -10.37
C GLU A 85 12.23 12.05 -9.52
N PRO A 86 12.52 12.06 -8.22
CA PRO A 86 12.26 13.21 -7.38
C PRO A 86 13.12 14.40 -7.81
N VAL A 87 12.53 15.59 -7.81
CA VAL A 87 13.22 16.82 -8.25
C VAL A 87 14.29 17.26 -7.25
N PHE A 88 14.04 17.02 -5.96
CA PHE A 88 14.94 17.40 -4.87
C PHE A 88 15.25 16.19 -3.99
N ASP A 89 16.48 16.18 -3.47
CA ASP A 89 16.90 15.19 -2.48
C ASP A 89 16.25 15.46 -1.11
N VAL A 90 16.29 14.46 -0.24
CA VAL A 90 15.72 14.51 1.12
C VAL A 90 16.23 15.72 1.91
N LYS A 91 17.54 15.95 1.89
CA LYS A 91 18.18 17.09 2.59
C LYS A 91 17.72 18.44 2.06
N GLU A 92 17.60 18.54 0.75
CA GLU A 92 17.17 19.78 0.10
C GLU A 92 15.69 20.05 0.38
N CYS A 93 14.85 19.03 0.41
CA CYS A 93 13.45 19.15 0.82
C CYS A 93 13.32 19.63 2.27
N GLN A 94 14.17 19.14 3.17
CA GLN A 94 14.18 19.59 4.56
C GLN A 94 14.60 21.06 4.69
N LEU A 95 15.63 21.49 3.94
CA LEU A 95 16.12 22.87 3.97
C LEU A 95 15.14 23.87 3.35
N ARG A 96 14.43 23.46 2.30
CA ARG A 96 13.48 24.30 1.55
C ARG A 96 12.05 24.19 2.05
N GLU A 97 11.80 23.41 3.10
CA GLU A 97 10.45 23.15 3.63
C GLU A 97 9.51 22.54 2.57
N LEU A 98 10.05 21.69 1.69
CA LEU A 98 9.30 20.99 0.65
C LEU A 98 8.97 19.54 1.05
N THR A 99 8.06 18.94 0.30
CA THR A 99 7.73 17.53 0.44
C THR A 99 8.60 16.69 -0.50
N TYR A 100 9.22 15.64 0.05
CA TYR A 100 9.97 14.68 -0.74
C TYR A 100 8.99 13.77 -1.50
N ALA A 101 8.86 14.01 -2.79
CA ALA A 101 7.88 13.34 -3.64
C ALA A 101 8.41 13.11 -5.04
N ALA A 102 7.84 12.13 -5.73
CA ALA A 102 8.09 11.86 -7.13
C ALA A 102 6.83 12.12 -7.98
N PRO A 103 6.99 12.60 -9.22
CA PRO A 103 5.87 12.80 -10.12
C PRO A 103 5.24 11.46 -10.50
N LEU A 104 3.93 11.34 -10.29
CA LEU A 104 3.13 10.19 -10.67
C LEU A 104 2.54 10.42 -12.05
N ARG A 105 2.89 9.56 -12.98
CA ARG A 105 2.39 9.55 -14.35
C ARG A 105 1.64 8.27 -14.63
N VAL A 106 0.52 8.39 -15.29
CA VAL A 106 -0.37 7.27 -15.62
C VAL A 106 -0.59 7.24 -17.12
N GLN A 107 -0.40 6.06 -17.69
CA GLN A 107 -0.73 5.79 -19.08
C GLN A 107 -2.19 5.36 -19.15
N VAL A 108 -2.98 6.14 -19.85
CA VAL A 108 -4.41 5.90 -20.07
C VAL A 108 -4.69 5.68 -21.54
N ARG A 109 -5.74 4.91 -21.80
CA ARG A 109 -6.24 4.62 -23.14
C ARG A 109 -7.68 5.08 -23.24
N LEU A 110 -7.94 5.98 -24.17
CA LEU A 110 -9.29 6.39 -24.54
C LEU A 110 -9.76 5.52 -25.72
N VAL A 111 -10.81 4.76 -25.48
CA VAL A 111 -11.48 3.95 -26.51
C VAL A 111 -12.77 4.61 -26.89
N ILE A 112 -12.94 4.95 -28.17
CA ILE A 112 -14.15 5.54 -28.72
C ILE A 112 -14.86 4.48 -29.51
N TYR A 113 -16.14 4.24 -29.20
CA TYR A 113 -16.99 3.26 -29.89
C TYR A 113 -17.85 3.91 -30.96
N ASP A 114 -18.09 3.20 -32.05
CA ASP A 114 -19.01 3.64 -33.08
C ASP A 114 -20.47 3.43 -32.64
N LYS A 115 -21.28 4.48 -32.78
CA LYS A 115 -22.70 4.44 -32.41
C LYS A 115 -23.56 3.64 -33.39
N GLU A 116 -23.26 3.77 -34.69
CA GLU A 116 -24.10 3.21 -35.74
C GLU A 116 -23.86 1.72 -35.98
N GLY A 117 -22.64 1.27 -35.72
CA GLY A 117 -22.25 -0.14 -35.89
C GLY A 117 -22.31 -1.01 -34.65
N SER A 118 -22.50 -0.40 -33.45
CA SER A 118 -22.45 -1.13 -32.19
C SER A 118 -23.82 -1.66 -31.78
N THR A 119 -23.88 -2.99 -31.50
CA THR A 119 -25.04 -3.61 -30.85
C THR A 119 -24.82 -3.71 -29.36
N ALA A 120 -25.88 -3.95 -28.57
CA ALA A 120 -25.81 -4.07 -27.11
C ALA A 120 -24.78 -5.10 -26.63
N THR A 121 -24.49 -6.13 -27.42
CA THR A 121 -23.56 -7.23 -27.11
C THR A 121 -22.19 -7.08 -27.75
N LYS A 122 -22.03 -6.24 -28.79
CA LYS A 122 -20.77 -6.08 -29.52
C LYS A 122 -20.50 -4.62 -29.83
N LYS A 123 -19.57 -4.02 -29.08
CA LYS A 123 -19.09 -2.67 -29.32
C LYS A 123 -18.00 -2.67 -30.38
N ILE A 124 -18.16 -1.85 -31.41
CA ILE A 124 -17.15 -1.68 -32.46
C ILE A 124 -16.30 -0.48 -32.09
N VAL A 125 -15.00 -0.70 -32.02
CA VAL A 125 -14.03 0.35 -31.70
C VAL A 125 -13.82 1.18 -32.95
N LYS A 126 -14.06 2.50 -32.85
CA LYS A 126 -13.83 3.48 -33.91
C LYS A 126 -12.40 4.03 -33.85
N GLU A 127 -11.95 4.39 -32.66
CA GLU A 127 -10.65 5.01 -32.45
C GLU A 127 -10.10 4.65 -31.08
N VAL A 128 -8.78 4.51 -30.98
CA VAL A 128 -8.05 4.29 -29.73
C VAL A 128 -6.95 5.34 -29.65
N ARG A 129 -6.90 6.06 -28.55
CA ARG A 129 -5.84 7.03 -28.24
C ARG A 129 -5.19 6.68 -26.90
N GLU A 130 -3.87 6.63 -26.89
CA GLU A 130 -3.11 6.42 -25.67
C GLU A 130 -2.31 7.68 -25.35
N GLN A 131 -2.30 8.04 -24.09
CA GLN A 131 -1.54 9.21 -23.62
C GLN A 131 -1.07 8.98 -22.19
N GLU A 132 0.13 9.48 -21.90
CA GLU A 132 0.63 9.58 -20.54
C GLU A 132 0.14 10.90 -19.93
N VAL A 133 -0.48 10.81 -18.75
CA VAL A 133 -1.03 11.95 -18.02
C VAL A 133 -0.33 12.09 -16.68
N TYR A 134 0.09 13.30 -16.36
CA TYR A 134 0.57 13.65 -15.03
C TYR A 134 -0.62 13.79 -14.08
N LEU A 135 -0.64 12.98 -13.00
CA LEU A 135 -1.73 13.04 -12.01
C LEU A 135 -1.38 13.88 -10.78
N GLY A 136 -0.10 14.04 -10.48
CA GLY A 136 0.34 14.74 -9.28
C GLY A 136 1.65 14.16 -8.75
N GLU A 137 1.92 14.43 -7.50
CA GLU A 137 3.14 13.96 -6.83
C GLU A 137 2.79 12.91 -5.78
N MET A 138 3.58 11.84 -5.74
CA MET A 138 3.49 10.79 -4.73
C MET A 138 4.61 11.00 -3.71
N PRO A 139 4.30 11.22 -2.42
CA PRO A 139 5.32 11.29 -1.38
C PRO A 139 6.14 10.00 -1.34
N LEU A 140 7.45 10.12 -1.27
CA LEU A 140 8.37 8.98 -1.19
C LEU A 140 8.80 8.73 0.24
N MET A 141 8.97 7.46 0.57
CA MET A 141 9.53 7.04 1.85
C MET A 141 11.05 7.07 1.79
N THR A 142 11.69 7.54 2.85
CA THR A 142 13.14 7.49 3.00
C THR A 142 13.58 6.08 3.42
N ASP A 143 14.88 5.80 3.36
CA ASP A 143 15.45 4.50 3.79
C ASP A 143 15.21 4.21 5.28
N TYR A 144 14.89 5.23 6.06
CA TYR A 144 14.55 5.12 7.49
C TYR A 144 13.06 4.89 7.76
N GLY A 145 12.24 4.74 6.72
CA GLY A 145 10.81 4.54 6.86
C GLY A 145 10.02 5.81 7.21
N THR A 146 10.58 6.98 6.97
CA THR A 146 9.96 8.29 7.21
C THR A 146 9.49 8.94 5.92
N PHE A 147 8.54 9.86 6.02
CA PHE A 147 8.15 10.78 4.95
C PHE A 147 8.60 12.19 5.31
N VAL A 148 9.10 12.94 4.35
CA VAL A 148 9.41 14.35 4.52
C VAL A 148 8.25 15.15 3.92
N VAL A 149 7.49 15.79 4.79
CA VAL A 149 6.32 16.62 4.42
C VAL A 149 6.54 18.03 4.90
N ASN A 150 6.58 18.99 3.99
CA ASN A 150 6.88 20.41 4.28
C ASN A 150 8.15 20.56 5.13
N GLY A 151 9.20 19.83 4.78
CA GLY A 151 10.48 19.86 5.47
C GLY A 151 10.55 19.10 6.80
N THR A 152 9.44 18.56 7.28
CA THR A 152 9.37 17.82 8.55
C THR A 152 9.31 16.32 8.31
N GLU A 153 10.14 15.56 8.99
CA GLU A 153 10.06 14.10 8.95
C GLU A 153 8.86 13.61 9.76
N ARG A 154 8.08 12.73 9.13
CA ARG A 154 6.89 12.12 9.73
C ARG A 154 6.89 10.63 9.49
N VAL A 155 6.29 9.89 10.42
CA VAL A 155 6.12 8.43 10.34
C VAL A 155 4.64 8.11 10.41
N ILE A 156 4.21 7.18 9.55
CA ILE A 156 2.87 6.61 9.63
C ILE A 156 2.92 5.47 10.65
N VAL A 157 2.24 5.65 11.78
CA VAL A 157 2.20 4.66 12.84
C VAL A 157 1.11 3.63 12.56
N SER A 158 1.46 2.35 12.61
CA SER A 158 0.51 1.26 12.47
C SER A 158 -0.48 1.27 13.63
N GLN A 159 -1.78 1.23 13.31
CA GLN A 159 -2.85 1.21 14.31
C GLN A 159 -3.52 -0.17 14.34
N LEU A 160 -3.59 -0.75 15.52
CA LEU A 160 -4.33 -1.99 15.74
C LEU A 160 -5.83 -1.67 15.89
N HIS A 161 -6.66 -2.31 15.09
CA HIS A 161 -8.11 -2.19 15.18
C HIS A 161 -8.77 -3.52 14.87
N ARG A 162 -10.06 -3.65 15.18
CA ARG A 162 -10.83 -4.80 14.75
C ARG A 162 -10.94 -4.85 13.24
N SER A 163 -10.83 -6.06 12.68
CA SER A 163 -11.08 -6.26 11.25
C SER A 163 -12.55 -5.95 10.92
N PRO A 164 -12.84 -5.32 9.77
CA PRO A 164 -14.20 -5.23 9.26
C PRO A 164 -14.79 -6.63 9.05
N GLY A 165 -16.03 -6.83 9.45
CA GLY A 165 -16.67 -8.12 9.29
C GLY A 165 -17.69 -8.39 10.38
N VAL A 166 -18.14 -9.65 10.49
CA VAL A 166 -19.09 -10.12 11.47
C VAL A 166 -18.39 -10.98 12.50
N PHE A 167 -18.60 -10.68 13.78
CA PHE A 167 -18.08 -11.43 14.91
C PHE A 167 -19.21 -12.19 15.57
N PHE A 168 -19.08 -13.50 15.66
CA PHE A 168 -20.02 -14.37 16.34
C PHE A 168 -19.53 -14.69 17.75
N ASP A 169 -20.40 -14.59 18.73
CA ASP A 169 -20.11 -14.88 20.12
C ASP A 169 -21.31 -15.57 20.80
N HIS A 170 -21.09 -16.14 21.96
CA HIS A 170 -22.14 -16.73 22.78
C HIS A 170 -21.86 -16.50 24.28
N ASP A 171 -22.91 -16.49 25.09
CA ASP A 171 -22.87 -16.18 26.51
C ASP A 171 -22.45 -17.34 27.41
N LYS A 172 -22.14 -18.51 26.85
CA LYS A 172 -21.83 -19.76 27.57
C LYS A 172 -22.97 -20.22 28.54
N GLY A 173 -24.19 -19.83 28.25
CA GLY A 173 -25.35 -20.19 29.05
C GLY A 173 -25.50 -19.43 30.37
N LYS A 174 -24.81 -18.30 30.54
CA LYS A 174 -24.82 -17.54 31.80
C LYS A 174 -26.05 -16.63 31.94
N THR A 175 -26.61 -16.16 30.83
CA THR A 175 -27.64 -15.12 30.80
C THR A 175 -29.05 -15.69 30.95
N HIS A 176 -29.27 -16.96 30.60
CA HIS A 176 -30.58 -17.59 30.65
C HIS A 176 -30.64 -18.66 31.75
N SER A 177 -31.73 -18.65 32.56
CA SER A 177 -31.92 -19.57 33.69
C SER A 177 -31.92 -21.06 33.29
N SER A 178 -32.30 -21.37 32.04
CA SER A 178 -32.33 -22.75 31.52
C SER A 178 -30.94 -23.22 30.98
N GLY A 179 -29.88 -22.42 31.09
CA GLY A 179 -28.56 -22.75 30.59
C GLY A 179 -28.45 -22.80 29.08
N LYS A 180 -29.43 -22.32 28.32
CA LYS A 180 -29.40 -22.24 26.85
C LYS A 180 -28.36 -21.25 26.41
N LEU A 181 -27.58 -21.60 25.35
CA LEU A 181 -26.65 -20.72 24.71
C LEU A 181 -27.37 -19.63 23.91
N LEU A 182 -27.12 -18.38 24.26
CA LEU A 182 -27.59 -17.25 23.48
C LEU A 182 -26.45 -16.82 22.54
N PHE A 183 -26.72 -16.90 21.25
CA PHE A 183 -25.75 -16.48 20.21
C PHE A 183 -25.97 -15.03 19.84
N SER A 184 -24.90 -14.31 19.66
CA SER A 184 -24.89 -12.93 19.20
C SER A 184 -24.00 -12.76 17.97
N ALA A 185 -24.41 -11.90 17.06
CA ALA A 185 -23.61 -11.45 15.94
C ALA A 185 -23.41 -9.93 16.07
N ARG A 186 -22.17 -9.51 15.96
CA ARG A 186 -21.78 -8.10 15.98
C ARG A 186 -21.21 -7.74 14.62
N ILE A 187 -21.81 -6.74 13.98
CA ILE A 187 -21.42 -6.21 12.67
C ILE A 187 -20.68 -4.89 12.88
#